data_06a872df8fc27c7bc8552cab2689a158
#
_entry.id   06a872df8fc27c7bc8552cab2689a158
#
_cell.length_a   1.000
_cell.length_b   1.000
_cell.length_c   1.000
_cell.angle_alpha   90.00
_cell.angle_beta   90.00
_cell.angle_gamma   90.00
#
_symmetry.space_group_name_H-M   'P 1'
#
loop_
_entity.id
_entity.type
_entity.pdbx_description
1 polymer ?
#
loop_
_entity_poly.entity_id
_entity_poly.type
_entity_poly.pdbx_seq_one_letter_code
_entity_poly.pdbx_strand_id
1 'polypeptide(L)'
;LTGVGITDANMALVETDGDFDKALEAMRKKGQTKAEKRGEREARSGVIGSYVHDNRIGVLVEVNCETDFVARNEKFTDLVKDVCLHVAASAPLYVSVEDVPAKEREALAKEFKDKVVAEGKPADKADMIVEGMLKKHFAERCLLDQPFIKNPDQTVDQYVKEGIAILGENIV
;
A
#
# COMPACT_ATOMS: atom_id res chain seq x y z
N LEU A 1 7.20 18.95 -1.51
CA LEU A 1 6.43 18.00 -2.32
C LEU A 1 6.81 16.54 -2.05
N THR A 2 8.09 16.17 -1.98
CA THR A 2 8.53 14.77 -1.87
C THR A 2 9.13 14.41 -0.49
N GLY A 3 9.39 15.39 0.37
CA GLY A 3 10.03 15.17 1.67
C GLY A 3 11.47 14.61 1.62
N VAL A 4 12.06 14.42 0.43
CA VAL A 4 13.42 13.92 0.27
C VAL A 4 14.46 15.04 0.43
N GLY A 5 15.72 14.66 0.72
CA GLY A 5 16.81 15.61 0.86
C GLY A 5 17.09 16.36 -0.45
N ILE A 6 17.57 17.63 -0.32
CA ILE A 6 17.88 18.50 -1.45
C ILE A 6 18.87 17.84 -2.43
N THR A 7 19.82 17.06 -1.93
CA THR A 7 20.80 16.35 -2.75
C THR A 7 20.15 15.30 -3.65
N ASP A 8 19.22 14.49 -3.10
CA ASP A 8 18.49 13.48 -3.88
C ASP A 8 17.58 14.14 -4.92
N ALA A 9 16.95 15.27 -4.58
CA ALA A 9 16.11 16.03 -5.49
C ALA A 9 16.93 16.63 -6.67
N ASN A 10 18.09 17.23 -6.38
CA ASN A 10 18.98 17.76 -7.41
C ASN A 10 19.52 16.66 -8.33
N MET A 11 19.92 15.50 -7.77
CA MET A 11 20.38 14.38 -8.58
C MET A 11 19.29 13.88 -9.54
N ALA A 12 18.06 13.72 -9.05
CA ALA A 12 16.94 13.28 -9.89
C ALA A 12 16.66 14.29 -11.03
N LEU A 13 16.72 15.60 -10.76
CA LEU A 13 16.55 16.63 -11.80
C LEU A 13 17.68 16.61 -12.83
N VAL A 14 18.92 16.40 -12.41
CA VAL A 14 20.06 16.28 -13.31
C VAL A 14 19.93 15.02 -14.18
N GLU A 15 19.56 13.88 -13.60
CA GLU A 15 19.36 12.60 -14.30
C GLU A 15 18.21 12.64 -15.34
N THR A 16 17.29 13.60 -15.19
CA THR A 16 16.12 13.76 -16.07
C THR A 16 16.18 15.05 -16.91
N ASP A 17 17.37 15.64 -17.08
CA ASP A 17 17.59 16.85 -17.86
C ASP A 17 16.65 18.02 -17.46
N GLY A 18 16.32 18.12 -16.17
CA GLY A 18 15.43 19.15 -15.64
C GLY A 18 13.94 18.87 -15.81
N ASP A 19 13.55 17.71 -16.33
CA ASP A 19 12.15 17.29 -16.44
C ASP A 19 11.60 16.96 -15.04
N PHE A 20 10.73 17.83 -14.55
CA PHE A 20 10.21 17.76 -13.18
C PHE A 20 9.37 16.51 -12.94
N ASP A 21 8.54 16.12 -13.89
CA ASP A 21 7.62 14.97 -13.74
C ASP A 21 8.39 13.65 -13.75
N LYS A 22 9.37 13.52 -14.64
CA LYS A 22 10.27 12.35 -14.64
C LYS A 22 11.16 12.30 -13.40
N ALA A 23 11.64 13.43 -12.92
CA ALA A 23 12.41 13.50 -11.68
C ALA A 23 11.56 13.02 -10.48
N LEU A 24 10.30 13.47 -10.41
CA LEU A 24 9.36 13.07 -9.37
C LEU A 24 9.10 11.55 -9.39
N GLU A 25 8.87 10.98 -10.57
CA GLU A 25 8.68 9.53 -10.75
C GLU A 25 9.94 8.73 -10.36
N ALA A 26 11.12 9.18 -10.78
CA ALA A 26 12.40 8.56 -10.42
C ALA A 26 12.63 8.58 -8.90
N MET A 27 12.28 9.67 -8.25
CA MET A 27 12.37 9.80 -6.78
C MET A 27 11.40 8.88 -6.06
N ARG A 28 10.16 8.74 -6.56
CA ARG A 28 9.17 7.77 -6.02
C ARG A 28 9.70 6.34 -6.12
N LYS A 29 10.19 5.93 -7.27
CA LYS A 29 10.79 4.59 -7.47
C LYS A 29 11.97 4.33 -6.52
N LYS A 30 12.86 5.33 -6.37
CA LYS A 30 13.99 5.24 -5.43
C LYS A 30 13.53 5.16 -3.97
N GLY A 31 12.46 5.87 -3.61
CA GLY A 31 11.82 5.81 -2.30
C GLY A 31 11.24 4.43 -2.01
N GLN A 32 10.51 3.84 -2.95
CA GLN A 32 9.96 2.49 -2.86
C GLN A 32 11.05 1.43 -2.64
N THR A 33 12.12 1.48 -3.43
CA THR A 33 13.28 0.56 -3.25
C THR A 33 13.95 0.72 -1.88
N LYS A 34 14.03 1.95 -1.35
CA LYS A 34 14.54 2.18 0.01
C LYS A 34 13.58 1.63 1.08
N ALA A 35 12.27 1.76 0.87
CA ALA A 35 11.26 1.23 1.77
C ALA A 35 11.29 -0.31 1.80
N GLU A 36 11.37 -0.97 0.64
CA GLU A 36 11.47 -2.42 0.54
C GLU A 36 12.66 -2.99 1.32
N LYS A 37 13.84 -2.34 1.20
CA LYS A 37 15.03 -2.73 1.98
C LYS A 37 14.88 -2.58 3.49
N ARG A 38 13.91 -1.80 3.96
CA ARG A 38 13.62 -1.61 5.38
C ARG A 38 12.52 -2.54 5.90
N GLY A 39 11.74 -3.15 5.00
CA GLY A 39 10.61 -4.00 5.35
C GLY A 39 10.93 -5.18 6.28
N GLU A 40 12.20 -5.63 6.31
CA GLU A 40 12.67 -6.68 7.21
C GLU A 40 13.04 -6.18 8.63
N ARG A 41 13.03 -4.84 8.85
CA ARG A 41 13.37 -4.30 10.16
C ARG A 41 12.19 -4.41 11.11
N GLU A 42 12.47 -4.77 12.34
CA GLU A 42 11.46 -4.93 13.36
C GLU A 42 10.86 -3.57 13.78
N ALA A 43 9.53 -3.46 13.74
CA ALA A 43 8.77 -2.28 14.13
C ALA A 43 8.01 -2.58 15.44
N ARG A 44 8.57 -2.21 16.58
CA ARG A 44 8.01 -2.49 17.92
C ARG A 44 7.34 -1.31 18.58
N SER A 45 7.60 -0.10 18.11
CA SER A 45 6.93 1.12 18.55
C SER A 45 5.77 1.42 17.62
N GLY A 46 4.95 2.38 17.95
CA GLY A 46 3.84 2.78 17.08
C GLY A 46 2.71 3.44 17.82
N VAL A 47 1.58 3.58 17.14
CA VAL A 47 0.36 4.14 17.72
C VAL A 47 -0.88 3.37 17.24
N ILE A 48 -1.92 3.41 18.06
CA ILE A 48 -3.27 3.01 17.64
C ILE A 48 -3.99 4.27 17.18
N GLY A 49 -4.27 4.35 15.88
CA GLY A 49 -5.11 5.38 15.31
C GLY A 49 -6.59 5.03 15.49
N SER A 50 -7.42 6.05 15.60
CA SER A 50 -8.86 5.88 15.63
C SER A 50 -9.56 6.92 14.75
N TYR A 51 -10.66 6.51 14.13
CA TYR A 51 -11.52 7.41 13.36
C TYR A 51 -12.99 7.03 13.56
N VAL A 52 -13.84 8.03 13.75
CA VAL A 52 -15.29 7.85 13.87
C VAL A 52 -15.96 8.70 12.80
N HIS A 53 -16.71 8.07 11.91
CA HIS A 53 -17.48 8.73 10.87
C HIS A 53 -18.95 8.80 11.26
N ASP A 54 -19.49 10.02 11.37
CA ASP A 54 -20.89 10.34 11.68
C ASP A 54 -21.48 9.55 12.88
N ASN A 55 -20.68 9.22 13.88
CA ASN A 55 -21.05 8.36 15.03
C ASN A 55 -21.60 6.98 14.63
N ARG A 56 -21.33 6.48 13.42
CA ARG A 56 -21.88 5.23 12.88
C ARG A 56 -20.83 4.21 12.50
N ILE A 57 -19.64 4.66 12.05
CA ILE A 57 -18.53 3.80 11.67
C ILE A 57 -17.36 4.15 12.58
N GLY A 58 -16.87 3.15 13.33
CA GLY A 58 -15.66 3.27 14.14
C GLY A 58 -14.54 2.44 13.56
N VAL A 59 -13.34 3.00 13.49
CA VAL A 59 -12.13 2.34 13.03
C VAL A 59 -11.05 2.46 14.08
N LEU A 60 -10.34 1.36 14.31
CA LEU A 60 -9.07 1.30 15.05
C LEU A 60 -8.03 0.65 14.14
N VAL A 61 -6.88 1.30 14.00
CA VAL A 61 -5.76 0.76 13.21
C VAL A 61 -4.49 0.86 14.06
N GLU A 62 -3.80 -0.24 14.24
CA GLU A 62 -2.45 -0.27 14.79
C GLU A 62 -1.46 -0.03 13.64
N VAL A 63 -0.60 0.97 13.79
CA VAL A 63 0.49 1.25 12.85
C VAL A 63 1.79 1.33 13.65
N ASN A 64 2.73 0.46 13.28
CA ASN A 64 3.99 0.31 13.98
C ASN A 64 5.16 0.93 13.20
N CYS A 65 6.18 1.42 13.93
CA CYS A 65 7.45 1.94 13.44
C CYS A 65 8.60 1.44 14.32
N GLU A 66 9.85 1.76 13.94
CA GLU A 66 11.02 1.25 14.65
C GLU A 66 11.20 1.91 16.05
N THR A 67 10.93 3.23 16.16
CA THR A 67 11.17 3.99 17.40
C THR A 67 9.96 4.82 17.85
N ASP A 68 9.93 5.14 19.14
CA ASP A 68 8.94 6.04 19.75
C ASP A 68 9.11 7.50 19.29
N PHE A 69 10.28 7.89 18.82
CA PHE A 69 10.52 9.21 18.24
C PHE A 69 9.69 9.39 16.94
N VAL A 70 9.71 8.39 16.06
CA VAL A 70 8.91 8.42 14.84
C VAL A 70 7.43 8.27 15.17
N ALA A 71 7.05 7.44 16.14
CA ALA A 71 5.68 7.28 16.58
C ALA A 71 5.02 8.62 17.03
N ARG A 72 5.83 9.57 17.54
CA ARG A 72 5.39 10.91 17.96
C ARG A 72 5.52 11.98 16.85
N ASN A 73 6.09 11.63 15.71
CA ASN A 73 6.27 12.56 14.60
C ASN A 73 4.93 12.90 13.95
N GLU A 74 4.69 14.19 13.67
CA GLU A 74 3.45 14.67 13.06
C GLU A 74 3.15 13.96 11.71
N LYS A 75 4.17 13.77 10.87
CA LYS A 75 3.99 13.08 9.59
C LYS A 75 3.57 11.62 9.76
N PHE A 76 4.07 10.94 10.82
CA PHE A 76 3.65 9.57 11.13
C PHE A 76 2.20 9.55 11.62
N THR A 77 1.85 10.44 12.54
CA THR A 77 0.48 10.50 13.07
C THR A 77 -0.54 10.92 12.00
N ASP A 78 -0.16 11.75 11.03
CA ASP A 78 -1.01 12.10 9.90
C ASP A 78 -1.19 10.92 8.94
N LEU A 79 -0.12 10.15 8.65
CA LEU A 79 -0.23 8.90 7.89
C LEU A 79 -1.23 7.95 8.57
N VAL A 80 -1.13 7.77 9.87
CA VAL A 80 -2.05 6.91 10.64
C VAL A 80 -3.50 7.39 10.53
N LYS A 81 -3.76 8.70 10.68
CA LYS A 81 -5.10 9.27 10.50
C LYS A 81 -5.64 9.02 9.09
N ASP A 82 -4.80 9.17 8.08
CA ASP A 82 -5.15 8.97 6.69
C ASP A 82 -5.51 7.51 6.38
N VAL A 83 -4.76 6.56 6.94
CA VAL A 83 -5.08 5.12 6.85
C VAL A 83 -6.40 4.82 7.57
N CYS A 84 -6.65 5.37 8.76
CA CYS A 84 -7.92 5.21 9.46
C CYS A 84 -9.11 5.73 8.64
N LEU A 85 -8.97 6.89 8.00
CA LEU A 85 -9.99 7.47 7.12
C LEU A 85 -10.24 6.55 5.92
N HIS A 86 -9.17 6.02 5.31
CA HIS A 86 -9.27 5.10 4.18
C HIS A 86 -10.01 3.81 4.58
N VAL A 87 -9.66 3.21 5.71
CA VAL A 87 -10.33 1.99 6.22
C VAL A 87 -11.82 2.25 6.46
N ALA A 88 -12.19 3.40 7.02
CA ALA A 88 -13.59 3.76 7.22
C ALA A 88 -14.37 3.86 5.90
N ALA A 89 -13.74 4.36 4.85
CA ALA A 89 -14.39 4.58 3.56
C ALA A 89 -14.42 3.34 2.66
N SER A 90 -13.35 2.52 2.69
CA SER A 90 -13.16 1.41 1.74
C SER A 90 -13.43 0.04 2.35
N ALA A 91 -13.59 -0.06 3.68
CA ALA A 91 -13.91 -1.26 4.43
C ALA A 91 -13.13 -2.52 3.98
N PRO A 92 -11.79 -2.50 3.96
CA PRO A 92 -10.99 -3.66 3.58
C PRO A 92 -11.27 -4.84 4.51
N LEU A 93 -11.16 -6.05 3.98
CA LEU A 93 -11.37 -7.29 4.74
C LEU A 93 -10.06 -7.85 5.31
N TYR A 94 -8.94 -7.56 4.64
CA TYR A 94 -7.60 -8.00 4.99
C TYR A 94 -6.62 -6.84 4.89
N VAL A 95 -5.48 -6.92 5.56
CA VAL A 95 -4.42 -5.93 5.42
C VAL A 95 -3.69 -6.16 4.09
N SER A 96 -3.28 -7.40 3.82
CA SER A 96 -2.56 -7.80 2.61
C SER A 96 -3.13 -9.09 2.01
N VAL A 97 -2.71 -9.47 0.80
CA VAL A 97 -3.09 -10.74 0.17
C VAL A 97 -2.56 -11.95 0.94
N GLU A 98 -1.43 -11.79 1.64
CA GLU A 98 -0.82 -12.82 2.47
C GLU A 98 -1.70 -13.19 3.67
N ASP A 99 -2.49 -12.24 4.17
CA ASP A 99 -3.40 -12.43 5.31
C ASP A 99 -4.67 -13.20 4.92
N VAL A 100 -4.95 -13.32 3.62
CA VAL A 100 -6.11 -14.09 3.14
C VAL A 100 -5.87 -15.57 3.39
N PRO A 101 -6.78 -16.30 4.07
CA PRO A 101 -6.62 -17.72 4.35
C PRO A 101 -6.36 -18.53 3.07
N ALA A 102 -5.36 -19.43 3.10
CA ALA A 102 -4.98 -20.24 1.93
C ALA A 102 -6.20 -20.98 1.33
N LYS A 103 -7.06 -21.52 2.18
CA LYS A 103 -8.30 -22.20 1.76
C LYS A 103 -9.23 -21.30 0.95
N GLU A 104 -9.33 -20.03 1.31
CA GLU A 104 -10.16 -19.04 0.59
C GLU A 104 -9.52 -18.70 -0.76
N ARG A 105 -8.21 -18.49 -0.80
CA ARG A 105 -7.47 -18.24 -2.05
C ARG A 105 -7.60 -19.41 -3.03
N GLU A 106 -7.47 -20.64 -2.55
CA GLU A 106 -7.60 -21.86 -3.35
C GLU A 106 -9.04 -22.04 -3.88
N ALA A 107 -10.04 -21.81 -3.02
CA ALA A 107 -11.45 -21.92 -3.41
C ALA A 107 -11.78 -20.88 -4.51
N LEU A 108 -11.33 -19.64 -4.35
CA LEU A 108 -11.56 -18.58 -5.31
C LEU A 108 -10.80 -18.83 -6.64
N ALA A 109 -9.58 -19.33 -6.57
CA ALA A 109 -8.80 -19.70 -7.75
C ALA A 109 -9.50 -20.80 -8.54
N LYS A 110 -10.06 -21.81 -7.86
CA LYS A 110 -10.84 -22.87 -8.49
C LYS A 110 -12.11 -22.33 -9.14
N GLU A 111 -12.87 -21.49 -8.44
CA GLU A 111 -14.08 -20.86 -8.97
C GLU A 111 -13.78 -20.07 -10.25
N PHE A 112 -12.73 -19.24 -10.23
CA PHE A 112 -12.35 -18.47 -11.42
C PHE A 112 -11.86 -19.36 -12.55
N LYS A 113 -11.17 -20.46 -12.26
CA LYS A 113 -10.74 -21.43 -13.27
C LYS A 113 -11.95 -22.11 -13.93
N ASP A 114 -12.91 -22.56 -13.14
CA ASP A 114 -14.14 -23.17 -13.63
C ASP A 114 -14.93 -22.19 -14.51
N LYS A 115 -14.98 -20.91 -14.13
CA LYS A 115 -15.62 -19.84 -14.92
C LYS A 115 -14.91 -19.62 -16.26
N VAL A 116 -13.58 -19.53 -16.26
CA VAL A 116 -12.77 -19.32 -17.48
C VAL A 116 -12.94 -20.46 -18.46
N VAL A 117 -13.01 -21.71 -17.96
CA VAL A 117 -13.26 -22.91 -18.76
C VAL A 117 -14.69 -22.89 -19.33
N ALA A 118 -15.69 -22.55 -18.52
CA ALA A 118 -17.09 -22.45 -18.96
C ALA A 118 -17.30 -21.37 -20.03
N GLU A 119 -16.51 -20.28 -20.00
CA GLU A 119 -16.52 -19.23 -21.02
C GLU A 119 -15.78 -19.64 -22.32
N GLY A 120 -15.25 -20.85 -22.41
CA GLY A 120 -14.56 -21.37 -23.59
C GLY A 120 -13.24 -20.67 -23.92
N LYS A 121 -12.60 -20.05 -22.95
CA LYS A 121 -11.30 -19.39 -23.15
C LYS A 121 -10.18 -20.40 -23.36
N PRO A 122 -9.14 -20.07 -24.15
CA PRO A 122 -8.05 -20.98 -24.44
C PRO A 122 -7.34 -21.46 -23.17
N ALA A 123 -7.12 -22.76 -23.05
CA ALA A 123 -6.55 -23.40 -21.87
C ALA A 123 -5.12 -22.92 -21.57
N ASP A 124 -4.34 -22.56 -22.60
CA ASP A 124 -2.99 -22.01 -22.51
C ASP A 124 -2.94 -20.61 -21.84
N LYS A 125 -4.08 -19.87 -21.84
CA LYS A 125 -4.21 -18.55 -21.22
C LYS A 125 -5.03 -18.58 -19.93
N ALA A 126 -5.63 -19.71 -19.59
CA ALA A 126 -6.57 -19.80 -18.46
C ALA A 126 -5.90 -19.41 -17.14
N ASP A 127 -4.70 -19.90 -16.86
CA ASP A 127 -4.01 -19.61 -15.60
C ASP A 127 -3.63 -18.13 -15.48
N MET A 128 -3.20 -17.48 -16.56
CA MET A 128 -2.91 -16.03 -16.58
C MET A 128 -4.19 -15.19 -16.37
N ILE A 129 -5.30 -15.62 -16.95
CA ILE A 129 -6.59 -14.93 -16.76
C ILE A 129 -7.06 -15.06 -15.31
N VAL A 130 -6.95 -16.25 -14.73
CA VAL A 130 -7.30 -16.51 -13.32
C VAL A 130 -6.43 -15.66 -12.37
N GLU A 131 -5.13 -15.59 -12.62
CA GLU A 131 -4.23 -14.72 -11.84
C GLU A 131 -4.64 -13.25 -11.92
N GLY A 132 -4.98 -12.75 -13.10
CA GLY A 132 -5.49 -11.40 -13.28
C GLY A 132 -6.82 -11.15 -12.55
N MET A 133 -7.72 -12.15 -12.55
CA MET A 133 -8.99 -12.07 -11.81
C MET A 133 -8.78 -12.07 -10.30
N LEU A 134 -7.88 -12.93 -9.79
CA LEU A 134 -7.49 -12.96 -8.37
C LEU A 134 -6.89 -11.63 -7.92
N LYS A 135 -5.93 -11.11 -8.70
CA LYS A 135 -5.31 -9.82 -8.42
C LYS A 135 -6.35 -8.69 -8.33
N LYS A 136 -7.28 -8.64 -9.29
CA LYS A 136 -8.35 -7.63 -9.25
C LYS A 136 -9.26 -7.81 -8.05
N HIS A 137 -9.64 -9.06 -7.71
CA HIS A 137 -10.49 -9.37 -6.59
C HIS A 137 -9.86 -8.93 -5.25
N PHE A 138 -8.56 -9.20 -5.06
CA PHE A 138 -7.86 -8.82 -3.84
C PHE A 138 -7.54 -7.33 -3.79
N ALA A 139 -7.30 -6.67 -4.93
CA ALA A 139 -7.12 -5.22 -4.98
C ALA A 139 -8.34 -4.42 -4.45
N GLU A 140 -9.52 -5.03 -4.44
CA GLU A 140 -10.72 -4.41 -3.87
C GLU A 140 -10.92 -4.71 -2.37
N ARG A 141 -10.22 -5.71 -1.82
CA ARG A 141 -10.45 -6.27 -0.47
C ARG A 141 -9.28 -6.17 0.48
N CYS A 142 -8.06 -6.09 -0.04
CA CYS A 142 -6.86 -5.97 0.76
C CYS A 142 -6.45 -4.50 0.87
N LEU A 143 -6.31 -4.01 2.10
CA LEU A 143 -6.02 -2.61 2.41
C LEU A 143 -4.85 -2.07 1.58
N LEU A 144 -3.72 -2.80 1.56
CA LEU A 144 -2.50 -2.34 0.90
C LEU A 144 -2.63 -2.23 -0.62
N ASP A 145 -3.50 -3.04 -1.24
CA ASP A 145 -3.74 -3.05 -2.68
C ASP A 145 -4.82 -2.06 -3.14
N GLN A 146 -5.64 -1.54 -2.21
CA GLN A 146 -6.70 -0.60 -2.55
C GLN A 146 -6.12 0.74 -3.04
N PRO A 147 -6.73 1.39 -4.06
CA PRO A 147 -6.43 2.77 -4.42
C PRO A 147 -6.66 3.70 -3.22
N PHE A 148 -5.66 4.51 -2.88
CA PHE A 148 -5.73 5.37 -1.69
C PHE A 148 -6.79 6.46 -1.85
N ILE A 149 -7.70 6.60 -0.89
CA ILE A 149 -8.87 7.48 -1.00
C ILE A 149 -8.54 8.95 -1.27
N LYS A 150 -7.43 9.46 -0.73
CA LYS A 150 -7.00 10.85 -0.96
C LYS A 150 -6.25 11.05 -2.28
N ASN A 151 -5.71 9.97 -2.85
CA ASN A 151 -4.99 9.98 -4.12
C ASN A 151 -5.13 8.62 -4.81
N PRO A 152 -6.16 8.42 -5.65
CA PRO A 152 -6.44 7.14 -6.31
C PRO A 152 -5.37 6.69 -7.32
N ASP A 153 -4.42 7.55 -7.68
CA ASP A 153 -3.31 7.22 -8.58
C ASP A 153 -2.22 6.38 -7.90
N GLN A 154 -2.32 6.18 -6.60
CA GLN A 154 -1.44 5.30 -5.80
C GLN A 154 -2.24 4.37 -4.91
N THR A 155 -1.64 3.22 -4.57
CA THR A 155 -2.21 2.30 -3.58
C THR A 155 -1.86 2.75 -2.15
N VAL A 156 -2.56 2.18 -1.15
CA VAL A 156 -2.22 2.38 0.26
C VAL A 156 -0.79 1.90 0.55
N ASP A 157 -0.35 0.77 -0.02
CA ASP A 157 1.04 0.28 0.09
C ASP A 157 2.05 1.33 -0.39
N GLN A 158 1.80 1.93 -1.56
CA GLN A 158 2.67 2.98 -2.09
C GLN A 158 2.70 4.21 -1.18
N TYR A 159 1.55 4.60 -0.62
CA TYR A 159 1.47 5.70 0.34
C TYR A 159 2.26 5.43 1.62
N VAL A 160 2.15 4.22 2.17
CA VAL A 160 2.94 3.79 3.35
C VAL A 160 4.44 3.77 3.01
N LYS A 161 4.84 3.24 1.84
CA LYS A 161 6.24 3.24 1.38
C LYS A 161 6.81 4.66 1.20
N GLU A 162 6.00 5.61 0.76
CA GLU A 162 6.39 7.03 0.76
C GLU A 162 6.64 7.54 2.19
N GLY A 163 5.78 7.16 3.15
CA GLY A 163 5.99 7.44 4.57
C GLY A 163 7.30 6.88 5.10
N ILE A 164 7.61 5.61 4.79
CA ILE A 164 8.89 4.95 5.14
C ILE A 164 10.09 5.71 4.54
N ALA A 165 9.98 6.17 3.29
CA ALA A 165 11.05 6.92 2.63
C ALA A 165 11.31 8.27 3.32
N ILE A 166 10.25 8.96 3.74
CA ILE A 166 10.29 10.29 4.38
C ILE A 166 10.79 10.18 5.83
N LEU A 167 10.23 9.24 6.60
CA LEU A 167 10.51 9.09 8.03
C LEU A 167 11.81 8.32 8.30
N GLY A 168 12.25 7.51 7.34
CA GLY A 168 13.50 6.78 7.44
C GLY A 168 13.43 5.48 8.24
N GLU A 169 12.25 5.07 8.70
CA GLU A 169 11.99 3.86 9.45
C GLU A 169 11.00 2.94 8.74
N ASN A 170 11.05 1.64 9.04
CA ASN A 170 10.02 0.69 8.63
C ASN A 170 8.68 1.04 9.27
N ILE A 171 7.58 0.85 8.54
CA ILE A 171 6.19 1.06 8.99
C ILE A 171 5.39 -0.19 8.63
N VAL A 172 4.70 -0.71 9.64
CA VAL A 172 3.88 -1.93 9.55
C VAL A 172 2.48 -1.66 10.08
#